data_cdab512dd00d3208c8ceed0862c0742d
#
_entry.id   cdab512dd00d3208c8ceed0862c0742d
#
_cell.length_a   1.000
_cell.length_b   1.000
_cell.length_c   1.000
_cell.angle_alpha   90.00
_cell.angle_beta   90.00
_cell.angle_gamma   90.00
#
_symmetry.space_group_name_H-M   'P 1'
#
loop_
_entity.id
_entity.type
_entity.pdbx_description
1 polymer ?
#
loop_
_entity_poly.entity_id
_entity_poly.type
_entity_poly.pdbx_seq_one_letter_code
_entity_poly.pdbx_strand_id
1 'polypeptide(L)'
;MSSLEREKASVFHSWSAQSTISPLMVASAEGVWVTLEDGTRLLDFSSQLVNTNIGHQHPAVVSAIQEQAGVLTTIAPQHGYQSRYRAAELILDRSFDGAAKVFFTNGGTEAVEHAVRMARLHTGRPKVLSTYRSYHGATATSINLTGDHRRWANDTASAGVVHFFGPFLYRSAFYATTEAQECERALAHPEATIAFEGPSTIAAIILETVPGTAGI
;
A
#
# COMPACT_ATOMS: atom_id res chain seq x y z
N MET A 1 20.84 -1.40 -30.23
CA MET A 1 20.16 -1.79 -28.98
C MET A 1 18.66 -1.55 -29.18
N SER A 2 17.85 -2.61 -29.01
CA SER A 2 16.40 -2.52 -28.98
C SER A 2 15.91 -1.75 -27.75
N SER A 3 14.62 -1.35 -27.71
CA SER A 3 14.00 -0.73 -26.53
C SER A 3 14.15 -1.62 -25.30
N LEU A 4 13.91 -2.92 -25.44
CA LEU A 4 14.08 -3.90 -24.36
C LEU A 4 15.52 -3.97 -23.83
N GLU A 5 16.52 -3.97 -24.71
CA GLU A 5 17.93 -3.96 -24.28
C GLU A 5 18.30 -2.68 -23.52
N ARG A 6 17.79 -1.54 -23.96
CA ARG A 6 17.99 -0.25 -23.27
C ARG A 6 17.32 -0.23 -21.92
N GLU A 7 16.08 -0.71 -21.83
CA GLU A 7 15.32 -0.83 -20.58
C GLU A 7 16.09 -1.67 -19.56
N LYS A 8 16.49 -2.88 -19.96
CA LYS A 8 17.25 -3.80 -19.10
C LYS A 8 18.61 -3.26 -18.66
N ALA A 9 19.24 -2.42 -19.48
CA ALA A 9 20.55 -1.84 -19.17
C ALA A 9 20.47 -0.62 -18.22
N SER A 10 19.31 0.08 -18.19
CA SER A 10 19.21 1.39 -17.53
C SER A 10 18.25 1.42 -16.35
N VAL A 11 17.29 0.48 -16.28
CA VAL A 11 16.24 0.50 -15.26
C VAL A 11 16.37 -0.69 -14.33
N PHE A 12 16.39 -0.41 -13.02
CA PHE A 12 16.33 -1.45 -12.01
C PHE A 12 14.87 -1.72 -11.65
N HIS A 13 14.37 -2.91 -12.02
CA HIS A 13 12.99 -3.33 -11.77
C HIS A 13 12.83 -3.81 -10.33
N SER A 14 11.89 -3.21 -9.60
CA SER A 14 11.58 -3.60 -8.23
C SER A 14 11.02 -5.03 -8.14
N TRP A 15 11.27 -5.70 -7.04
CA TRP A 15 10.78 -7.06 -6.73
C TRP A 15 11.11 -8.12 -7.77
N SER A 16 12.17 -7.93 -8.55
CA SER A 16 12.56 -8.82 -9.64
C SER A 16 14.05 -9.13 -9.63
N ALA A 17 14.39 -10.36 -9.96
CA ALA A 17 15.78 -10.74 -10.20
C ALA A 17 16.24 -10.15 -11.55
N GLN A 18 17.14 -9.19 -11.52
CA GLN A 18 17.55 -8.41 -12.69
C GLN A 18 18.13 -9.27 -13.83
N SER A 19 18.77 -10.39 -13.51
CA SER A 19 19.35 -11.32 -14.50
C SER A 19 18.30 -12.06 -15.34
N THR A 20 17.07 -12.16 -14.85
CA THR A 20 15.99 -12.97 -15.47
C THR A 20 14.81 -12.16 -15.97
N ILE A 21 14.82 -10.83 -15.77
CA ILE A 21 13.70 -9.98 -16.20
C ILE A 21 13.56 -9.96 -17.72
N SER A 22 12.30 -9.96 -18.17
CA SER A 22 11.92 -9.73 -19.56
C SER A 22 10.65 -8.87 -19.58
N PRO A 23 10.77 -7.55 -19.31
CA PRO A 23 9.62 -6.67 -19.25
C PRO A 23 8.93 -6.56 -20.60
N LEU A 24 7.61 -6.47 -20.56
CA LEU A 24 6.80 -6.13 -21.72
C LEU A 24 7.05 -4.67 -22.10
N MET A 25 7.37 -4.43 -23.37
CA MET A 25 7.59 -3.06 -23.87
C MET A 25 6.25 -2.45 -24.28
N VAL A 26 5.71 -1.63 -23.39
CA VAL A 26 4.39 -0.99 -23.56
C VAL A 26 4.55 0.30 -24.35
N ALA A 27 3.78 0.42 -25.45
CA ALA A 27 3.72 1.63 -26.27
C ALA A 27 2.58 2.57 -25.84
N SER A 28 1.41 2.03 -25.48
CA SER A 28 0.23 2.82 -25.08
C SER A 28 -0.75 1.97 -24.29
N ALA A 29 -1.71 2.65 -23.65
CA ALA A 29 -2.84 1.99 -23.01
C ALA A 29 -4.09 2.86 -23.09
N GLU A 30 -5.28 2.24 -23.15
CA GLU A 30 -6.57 2.92 -23.19
C GLU A 30 -7.67 2.03 -22.58
N GLY A 31 -8.48 2.57 -21.69
CA GLY A 31 -9.51 1.82 -20.99
C GLY A 31 -8.92 0.63 -20.25
N VAL A 32 -9.22 -0.58 -20.67
CA VAL A 32 -8.71 -1.85 -20.08
C VAL A 32 -7.64 -2.52 -20.96
N TRP A 33 -7.18 -1.85 -22.01
CA TRP A 33 -6.24 -2.41 -22.97
C TRP A 33 -4.87 -1.78 -22.88
N VAL A 34 -3.84 -2.61 -22.92
CA VAL A 34 -2.44 -2.22 -23.06
C VAL A 34 -1.95 -2.67 -24.43
N THR A 35 -1.26 -1.79 -25.16
CA THR A 35 -0.68 -2.09 -26.48
C THR A 35 0.84 -2.10 -26.36
N LEU A 36 1.46 -3.17 -26.79
CA LEU A 36 2.92 -3.33 -26.81
C LEU A 36 3.55 -2.65 -28.04
N GLU A 37 4.87 -2.45 -28.03
CA GLU A 37 5.62 -1.86 -29.16
C GLU A 37 5.48 -2.66 -30.46
N ASP A 38 5.25 -3.98 -30.40
CA ASP A 38 5.02 -4.84 -31.54
C ASP A 38 3.56 -4.84 -32.06
N GLY A 39 2.69 -4.04 -31.45
CA GLY A 39 1.27 -3.93 -31.78
C GLY A 39 0.38 -4.95 -31.08
N THR A 40 0.92 -5.87 -30.29
CA THR A 40 0.12 -6.83 -29.50
C THR A 40 -0.75 -6.09 -28.48
N ARG A 41 -2.04 -6.43 -28.42
CA ARG A 41 -2.97 -5.88 -27.44
C ARG A 41 -3.23 -6.89 -26.33
N LEU A 42 -3.09 -6.45 -25.10
CA LEU A 42 -3.29 -7.25 -23.89
C LEU A 42 -4.40 -6.62 -23.03
N LEU A 43 -5.25 -7.46 -22.45
CA LEU A 43 -6.22 -7.04 -21.44
C LEU A 43 -5.49 -6.85 -20.11
N ASP A 44 -5.55 -5.65 -19.54
CA ASP A 44 -5.03 -5.35 -18.21
C ASP A 44 -6.00 -5.87 -17.13
N PHE A 45 -5.85 -7.13 -16.76
CA PHE A 45 -6.70 -7.78 -15.78
C PHE A 45 -6.28 -7.50 -14.32
N SER A 46 -5.10 -6.91 -14.12
CA SER A 46 -4.57 -6.54 -12.80
C SER A 46 -4.74 -5.05 -12.46
N SER A 47 -5.22 -4.23 -13.39
CA SER A 47 -5.28 -2.77 -13.24
C SER A 47 -3.96 -2.16 -12.78
N GLN A 48 -2.82 -2.67 -13.28
CA GLN A 48 -1.47 -2.23 -12.91
C GLN A 48 -1.26 -2.22 -11.39
N LEU A 49 -1.44 -3.36 -10.74
CA LEU A 49 -1.41 -3.49 -9.27
C LEU A 49 -2.48 -2.61 -8.58
N VAL A 50 -3.71 -2.62 -9.13
CA VAL A 50 -4.87 -1.91 -8.61
C VAL A 50 -4.74 -0.36 -8.67
N ASN A 51 -3.87 0.18 -9.53
CA ASN A 51 -3.67 1.62 -9.67
C ASN A 51 -4.57 2.28 -10.73
N THR A 52 -5.03 1.52 -11.74
CA THR A 52 -5.83 2.04 -12.87
C THR A 52 -7.30 1.62 -12.77
N ASN A 53 -7.92 1.79 -11.62
CA ASN A 53 -9.28 1.29 -11.31
C ASN A 53 -10.37 1.89 -12.20
N ILE A 54 -10.16 3.08 -12.75
CA ILE A 54 -11.09 3.76 -13.68
C ILE A 54 -10.68 3.58 -15.15
N GLY A 55 -9.69 2.72 -15.42
CA GLY A 55 -9.11 2.50 -16.73
C GLY A 55 -7.97 3.45 -17.08
N HIS A 56 -7.18 3.03 -18.08
CA HIS A 56 -6.09 3.83 -18.63
C HIS A 56 -6.63 5.04 -19.41
N GLN A 57 -5.92 6.16 -19.33
CA GLN A 57 -6.20 7.38 -20.10
C GLN A 57 -7.63 7.90 -19.94
N HIS A 58 -8.19 7.82 -18.74
CA HIS A 58 -9.52 8.37 -18.48
C HIS A 58 -9.58 9.87 -18.86
N PRO A 59 -10.46 10.28 -19.80
CA PRO A 59 -10.36 11.60 -20.42
C PRO A 59 -10.49 12.75 -19.42
N ALA A 60 -11.35 12.63 -18.41
CA ALA A 60 -11.49 13.69 -17.40
C ALA A 60 -10.24 13.83 -16.52
N VAL A 61 -9.51 12.73 -16.24
CA VAL A 61 -8.25 12.77 -15.47
C VAL A 61 -7.14 13.38 -16.31
N VAL A 62 -7.02 12.97 -17.59
CA VAL A 62 -6.03 13.52 -18.51
C VAL A 62 -6.23 15.02 -18.69
N SER A 63 -7.47 15.48 -18.94
CA SER A 63 -7.79 16.92 -19.05
C SER A 63 -7.42 17.69 -17.79
N ALA A 64 -7.80 17.20 -16.62
CA ALA A 64 -7.47 17.85 -15.34
C ALA A 64 -5.95 17.98 -15.10
N ILE A 65 -5.18 16.94 -15.47
CA ILE A 65 -3.71 16.98 -15.39
C ILE A 65 -3.14 18.05 -16.35
N GLN A 66 -3.60 18.07 -17.60
CA GLN A 66 -3.15 19.04 -18.61
C GLN A 66 -3.47 20.48 -18.19
N GLU A 67 -4.67 20.74 -17.71
CA GLU A 67 -5.09 22.05 -17.21
C GLU A 67 -4.23 22.49 -16.02
N GLN A 68 -4.09 21.61 -15.00
CA GLN A 68 -3.31 21.92 -13.81
C GLN A 68 -1.81 22.12 -14.13
N ALA A 69 -1.25 21.35 -15.05
CA ALA A 69 0.13 21.50 -15.49
C ALA A 69 0.40 22.87 -16.14
N GLY A 70 -0.59 23.46 -16.79
CA GLY A 70 -0.51 24.83 -17.35
C GLY A 70 -0.58 25.94 -16.31
N VAL A 71 -1.00 25.63 -15.07
CA VAL A 71 -1.15 26.63 -14.00
C VAL A 71 -0.03 26.51 -12.96
N LEU A 72 0.16 25.32 -12.41
CA LEU A 72 1.15 25.09 -11.35
C LEU A 72 1.42 23.59 -11.20
N THR A 73 2.65 23.18 -11.47
CA THR A 73 3.08 21.77 -11.37
C THR A 73 3.57 21.38 -9.98
N THR A 74 4.21 22.32 -9.27
CA THR A 74 4.78 22.06 -7.94
C THR A 74 4.84 23.32 -7.10
N ILE A 75 4.72 23.16 -5.78
CA ILE A 75 4.92 24.21 -4.79
C ILE A 75 5.41 23.59 -3.48
N ALA A 76 6.23 24.31 -2.74
CA ALA A 76 6.73 23.84 -1.44
C ALA A 76 5.58 23.58 -0.46
N PRO A 77 5.71 22.54 0.43
CA PRO A 77 4.60 22.05 1.25
C PRO A 77 4.00 23.06 2.22
N GLN A 78 4.77 24.09 2.63
CA GLN A 78 4.29 25.18 3.48
C GLN A 78 3.31 26.12 2.81
N HIS A 79 3.23 26.12 1.48
CA HIS A 79 2.29 26.96 0.73
C HIS A 79 1.00 26.20 0.43
N GLY A 80 -0.13 26.92 0.45
CA GLY A 80 -1.43 26.38 0.07
C GLY A 80 -1.71 26.54 -1.42
N TYR A 81 -2.48 25.63 -2.02
CA TYR A 81 -3.06 25.80 -3.35
C TYR A 81 -4.34 24.96 -3.53
N GLN A 82 -5.13 25.37 -4.52
CA GLN A 82 -6.53 24.96 -4.63
C GLN A 82 -6.72 23.47 -4.82
N SER A 83 -6.02 22.83 -5.75
CA SER A 83 -6.23 21.41 -6.04
C SER A 83 -5.92 20.52 -4.81
N ARG A 84 -4.94 20.91 -4.00
CA ARG A 84 -4.58 20.15 -2.79
C ARG A 84 -5.66 20.23 -1.70
N TYR A 85 -6.16 21.45 -1.38
CA TYR A 85 -7.18 21.55 -0.33
C TYR A 85 -8.52 20.95 -0.78
N ARG A 86 -8.91 21.07 -2.05
CA ARG A 86 -10.12 20.44 -2.58
C ARG A 86 -10.01 18.91 -2.55
N ALA A 87 -8.86 18.34 -2.89
CA ALA A 87 -8.63 16.91 -2.72
C ALA A 87 -8.75 16.48 -1.25
N ALA A 88 -8.19 17.27 -0.32
CA ALA A 88 -8.33 17.00 1.11
C ALA A 88 -9.80 17.05 1.57
N GLU A 89 -10.58 18.04 1.16
CA GLU A 89 -12.01 18.15 1.47
C GLU A 89 -12.79 16.92 0.98
N LEU A 90 -12.56 16.47 -0.26
CA LEU A 90 -13.21 15.29 -0.83
C LEU A 90 -12.84 13.99 -0.10
N ILE A 91 -11.61 13.88 0.39
CA ILE A 91 -11.14 12.72 1.18
C ILE A 91 -11.80 12.75 2.57
N LEU A 92 -11.82 13.90 3.23
CA LEU A 92 -12.41 14.05 4.57
C LEU A 92 -13.91 13.79 4.56
N ASP A 93 -14.63 14.25 3.54
CA ASP A 93 -16.07 13.98 3.34
C ASP A 93 -16.42 12.48 3.28
N ARG A 94 -15.45 11.64 2.95
CA ARG A 94 -15.58 10.18 2.82
C ARG A 94 -14.80 9.39 3.87
N SER A 95 -14.18 10.09 4.80
CA SER A 95 -13.40 9.48 5.88
C SER A 95 -14.29 9.14 7.09
N PHE A 96 -13.71 8.49 8.07
CA PHE A 96 -14.35 8.19 9.35
C PHE A 96 -14.61 9.46 10.17
N ASP A 97 -15.59 9.41 11.06
CA ASP A 97 -15.89 10.48 11.99
C ASP A 97 -14.67 10.86 12.86
N GLY A 98 -14.37 12.16 12.91
CA GLY A 98 -13.20 12.67 13.63
C GLY A 98 -11.94 12.85 12.80
N ALA A 99 -11.91 12.41 11.51
CA ALA A 99 -10.84 12.78 10.60
C ALA A 99 -10.86 14.29 10.35
N ALA A 100 -9.78 14.99 10.68
CA ALA A 100 -9.72 16.46 10.63
C ALA A 100 -8.79 17.01 9.54
N LYS A 101 -7.77 16.24 9.13
CA LYS A 101 -6.76 16.67 8.16
C LYS A 101 -6.23 15.52 7.33
N VAL A 102 -5.81 15.82 6.12
CA VAL A 102 -5.12 14.87 5.21
C VAL A 102 -3.64 15.25 5.14
N PHE A 103 -2.78 14.24 5.32
CA PHE A 103 -1.35 14.36 5.10
C PHE A 103 -0.99 13.67 3.78
N PHE A 104 -0.63 14.44 2.77
CA PHE A 104 -0.25 13.92 1.46
C PHE A 104 1.21 13.48 1.44
N THR A 105 1.47 12.32 0.85
CA THR A 105 2.81 11.72 0.66
C THR A 105 3.00 11.33 -0.80
N ASN A 106 4.24 10.95 -1.18
CA ASN A 106 4.54 10.53 -2.54
C ASN A 106 4.22 9.05 -2.80
N GLY A 107 3.96 8.26 -1.76
CA GLY A 107 3.64 6.85 -1.90
C GLY A 107 3.15 6.21 -0.61
N GLY A 108 2.57 5.00 -0.71
CA GLY A 108 2.00 4.28 0.42
C GLY A 108 3.00 3.93 1.51
N THR A 109 4.23 3.56 1.14
CA THR A 109 5.33 3.31 2.09
C THR A 109 5.60 4.53 2.97
N GLU A 110 5.72 5.71 2.36
CA GLU A 110 5.94 6.96 3.09
C GLU A 110 4.74 7.30 4.00
N ALA A 111 3.52 7.07 3.52
CA ALA A 111 2.31 7.24 4.32
C ALA A 111 2.32 6.36 5.58
N VAL A 112 2.68 5.08 5.44
CA VAL A 112 2.80 4.14 6.57
C VAL A 112 3.89 4.57 7.55
N GLU A 113 5.08 4.94 7.06
CA GLU A 113 6.18 5.43 7.93
C GLU A 113 5.74 6.64 8.76
N HIS A 114 5.05 7.61 8.15
CA HIS A 114 4.53 8.77 8.86
C HIS A 114 3.39 8.44 9.82
N ALA A 115 2.47 7.54 9.46
CA ALA A 115 1.40 7.11 10.34
C ALA A 115 1.94 6.45 11.62
N VAL A 116 2.90 5.54 11.47
CA VAL A 116 3.59 4.89 12.61
C VAL A 116 4.34 5.90 13.47
N ARG A 117 5.07 6.82 12.83
CA ARG A 117 5.77 7.88 13.54
C ARG A 117 4.81 8.76 14.35
N MET A 118 3.70 9.18 13.76
CA MET A 118 2.68 9.97 14.45
C MET A 118 2.05 9.20 15.62
N ALA A 119 1.71 7.93 15.44
CA ALA A 119 1.17 7.09 16.50
C ALA A 119 2.15 6.96 17.68
N ARG A 120 3.44 6.71 17.41
CA ARG A 120 4.48 6.63 18.44
C ARG A 120 4.67 7.95 19.19
N LEU A 121 4.72 9.07 18.46
CA LEU A 121 4.89 10.39 19.06
C LEU A 121 3.67 10.80 19.93
N HIS A 122 2.46 10.49 19.44
CA HIS A 122 1.23 10.81 20.16
C HIS A 122 1.06 10.00 21.46
N THR A 123 1.37 8.71 21.39
CA THR A 123 1.17 7.80 22.53
C THR A 123 2.37 7.69 23.48
N GLY A 124 3.55 8.05 23.04
CA GLY A 124 4.80 7.77 23.73
C GLY A 124 5.17 6.27 23.77
N ARG A 125 4.50 5.42 22.99
CA ARG A 125 4.64 3.96 23.01
C ARG A 125 5.40 3.46 21.79
N PRO A 126 6.24 2.42 21.89
CA PRO A 126 7.10 1.99 20.79
C PRO A 126 6.49 0.96 19.84
N LYS A 127 5.56 0.10 20.30
CA LYS A 127 5.13 -1.07 19.55
C LYS A 127 3.95 -0.78 18.63
N VAL A 128 3.99 -1.41 17.44
CA VAL A 128 2.87 -1.45 16.49
C VAL A 128 2.59 -2.90 16.13
N LEU A 129 1.33 -3.28 16.17
CA LEU A 129 0.88 -4.60 15.76
C LEU A 129 0.48 -4.58 14.29
N SER A 130 0.80 -5.66 13.57
CA SER A 130 0.43 -5.89 12.18
C SER A 130 0.02 -7.35 11.96
N THR A 131 -0.73 -7.63 10.92
CA THR A 131 -1.10 -9.01 10.58
C THR A 131 -0.06 -9.69 9.71
N TYR A 132 0.09 -11.01 9.87
CA TYR A 132 0.66 -11.83 8.81
C TYR A 132 -0.20 -11.75 7.54
N ARG A 133 0.41 -11.99 6.37
CA ARG A 133 -0.21 -11.87 5.04
C ARG A 133 -0.66 -10.44 4.72
N SER A 134 0.16 -9.46 5.05
CA SER A 134 -0.06 -8.05 4.74
C SER A 134 1.14 -7.46 4.01
N TYR A 135 0.94 -6.33 3.35
CA TYR A 135 2.03 -5.57 2.75
C TYR A 135 1.87 -4.08 3.05
N HIS A 136 2.84 -3.50 3.73
CA HIS A 136 2.80 -2.11 4.18
C HIS A 136 3.89 -1.23 3.58
N GLY A 137 4.75 -1.78 2.75
CA GLY A 137 5.82 -1.04 2.09
C GLY A 137 7.17 -1.73 2.14
N ALA A 138 8.21 -1.07 1.63
CA ALA A 138 9.53 -1.65 1.41
C ALA A 138 10.67 -0.89 2.11
N THR A 139 10.39 0.06 3.01
CA THR A 139 11.41 0.77 3.81
C THR A 139 11.41 0.29 5.25
N ALA A 140 12.30 0.85 6.09
CA ALA A 140 12.68 0.33 7.39
C ALA A 140 11.51 -0.14 8.29
N THR A 141 10.54 0.74 8.60
CA THR A 141 9.41 0.34 9.45
C THR A 141 8.34 -0.41 8.67
N SER A 142 8.02 0.05 7.48
CA SER A 142 6.96 -0.53 6.66
C SER A 142 7.26 -1.95 6.19
N ILE A 143 8.53 -2.28 5.88
CA ILE A 143 8.90 -3.67 5.54
C ILE A 143 8.83 -4.59 6.75
N ASN A 144 9.16 -4.10 7.94
CA ASN A 144 9.04 -4.88 9.17
C ASN A 144 7.56 -5.11 9.57
N LEU A 145 6.66 -4.17 9.24
CA LEU A 145 5.21 -4.33 9.43
C LEU A 145 4.59 -5.27 8.39
N THR A 146 5.22 -5.42 7.23
CA THR A 146 4.78 -6.36 6.19
C THR A 146 4.78 -7.79 6.72
N GLY A 147 3.67 -8.50 6.58
CA GLY A 147 3.49 -9.84 7.11
C GLY A 147 3.69 -10.98 6.11
N ASP A 148 4.10 -10.68 4.87
CA ASP A 148 4.33 -11.66 3.81
C ASP A 148 5.82 -11.95 3.56
N HIS A 149 6.09 -12.83 2.58
CA HIS A 149 7.44 -13.33 2.25
C HIS A 149 8.42 -12.24 1.77
N ARG A 150 7.95 -11.10 1.26
CA ARG A 150 8.79 -9.97 0.84
C ARG A 150 9.63 -9.41 2.00
N ARG A 151 9.16 -9.60 3.23
CA ARG A 151 9.88 -9.22 4.43
C ARG A 151 11.13 -10.06 4.68
N TRP A 152 11.14 -11.35 4.32
CA TRP A 152 12.15 -12.31 4.79
C TRP A 152 13.61 -11.91 4.47
N ALA A 153 13.86 -11.39 3.28
CA ALA A 153 15.19 -10.93 2.89
C ALA A 153 15.54 -9.51 3.40
N ASN A 154 14.55 -8.78 3.90
CA ASN A 154 14.66 -7.37 4.24
C ASN A 154 14.38 -7.09 5.73
N ASP A 155 14.02 -8.12 6.50
CA ASP A 155 13.71 -7.98 7.92
C ASP A 155 14.97 -7.68 8.71
N THR A 156 15.07 -6.46 9.20
CA THR A 156 16.18 -5.99 10.03
C THR A 156 15.92 -6.22 11.52
N ALA A 157 14.92 -7.04 11.88
CA ALA A 157 14.48 -7.25 13.24
C ALA A 157 14.19 -5.94 13.99
N SER A 158 13.46 -5.00 13.35
CA SER A 158 13.13 -3.72 13.95
C SER A 158 12.37 -3.91 15.24
N ALA A 159 12.92 -3.42 16.33
CA ALA A 159 12.27 -3.44 17.62
C ALA A 159 10.91 -2.72 17.56
N GLY A 160 9.89 -3.28 18.18
CA GLY A 160 8.58 -2.66 18.29
C GLY A 160 7.60 -2.99 17.14
N VAL A 161 7.84 -4.04 16.37
CA VAL A 161 6.83 -4.63 15.47
C VAL A 161 6.43 -6.01 16.00
N VAL A 162 5.12 -6.24 16.11
CA VAL A 162 4.54 -7.50 16.58
C VAL A 162 3.53 -7.97 15.55
N HIS A 163 3.69 -9.22 15.06
CA HIS A 163 2.76 -9.81 14.12
C HIS A 163 1.76 -10.73 14.81
N PHE A 164 0.53 -10.72 14.33
CA PHE A 164 -0.52 -11.63 14.73
C PHE A 164 -1.28 -12.20 13.52
N PHE A 165 -2.02 -13.28 13.71
CA PHE A 165 -2.83 -13.86 12.65
C PHE A 165 -4.13 -13.07 12.47
N GLY A 166 -4.44 -12.66 11.24
CA GLY A 166 -5.75 -12.18 10.84
C GLY A 166 -6.70 -13.33 10.47
N PRO A 167 -8.00 -13.05 10.28
CA PRO A 167 -8.98 -14.06 9.89
C PRO A 167 -8.71 -14.58 8.47
N PHE A 168 -8.82 -15.89 8.29
CA PHE A 168 -8.72 -16.53 6.98
C PHE A 168 -9.33 -17.95 7.02
N LEU A 169 -10.64 -18.05 6.99
CA LEU A 169 -11.38 -19.30 7.17
C LEU A 169 -10.92 -20.43 6.23
N TYR A 170 -10.60 -20.12 4.96
CA TYR A 170 -10.15 -21.12 4.00
C TYR A 170 -8.91 -21.90 4.44
N ARG A 171 -8.01 -21.27 5.22
CA ARG A 171 -6.83 -21.89 5.86
C ARG A 171 -6.67 -21.31 7.26
N SER A 172 -7.68 -21.54 8.09
CA SER A 172 -7.74 -21.00 9.44
C SER A 172 -6.54 -21.39 10.29
N ALA A 173 -5.82 -20.41 10.79
CA ALA A 173 -4.78 -20.61 11.81
C ALA A 173 -5.38 -20.94 13.17
N PHE A 174 -6.68 -20.77 13.33
CA PHE A 174 -7.43 -20.96 14.57
C PHE A 174 -8.25 -22.27 14.58
N TYR A 175 -8.11 -23.10 13.55
CA TYR A 175 -8.90 -24.34 13.41
C TYR A 175 -10.42 -24.09 13.44
N ALA A 176 -10.85 -22.94 12.95
CA ALA A 176 -12.26 -22.60 12.79
C ALA A 176 -12.87 -23.33 11.59
N THR A 177 -14.14 -23.67 11.70
CA THR A 177 -14.92 -24.34 10.65
C THR A 177 -16.06 -23.48 10.13
N THR A 178 -16.30 -22.32 10.77
CA THR A 178 -17.33 -21.35 10.38
C THR A 178 -16.77 -19.93 10.47
N GLU A 179 -17.35 -19.01 9.72
CA GLU A 179 -16.95 -17.59 9.75
C GLU A 179 -17.12 -16.96 11.14
N ALA A 180 -18.16 -17.35 11.87
CA ALA A 180 -18.39 -16.85 13.23
C ALA A 180 -17.26 -17.28 14.19
N GLN A 181 -16.85 -18.56 14.13
CA GLN A 181 -15.72 -19.07 14.92
C GLN A 181 -14.39 -18.40 14.49
N GLU A 182 -14.18 -18.21 13.19
CA GLU A 182 -12.98 -17.54 12.68
C GLU A 182 -12.90 -16.10 13.21
N CYS A 183 -13.99 -15.34 13.12
CA CYS A 183 -14.07 -13.99 13.62
C CYS A 183 -13.80 -13.91 15.12
N GLU A 184 -14.49 -14.72 15.93
CA GLU A 184 -14.32 -14.76 17.39
C GLU A 184 -12.86 -15.05 17.78
N ARG A 185 -12.27 -16.09 17.19
CA ARG A 185 -10.90 -16.52 17.53
C ARG A 185 -9.84 -15.56 16.98
N ALA A 186 -10.08 -14.99 15.80
CA ALA A 186 -9.21 -13.99 15.22
C ALA A 186 -9.24 -12.66 16.00
N LEU A 187 -10.30 -12.32 16.71
CA LEU A 187 -10.35 -11.19 17.63
C LEU A 187 -9.69 -11.48 18.98
N ALA A 188 -9.91 -12.66 19.52
CA ALA A 188 -9.28 -13.08 20.78
C ALA A 188 -7.74 -13.15 20.70
N HIS A 189 -7.19 -13.46 19.52
CA HIS A 189 -5.74 -13.57 19.33
C HIS A 189 -4.99 -12.25 19.52
N PRO A 190 -5.32 -11.12 18.87
CA PRO A 190 -4.67 -9.84 19.14
C PRO A 190 -4.95 -9.33 20.58
N GLU A 191 -6.08 -9.62 21.19
CA GLU A 191 -6.33 -9.27 22.59
C GLU A 191 -5.30 -9.97 23.51
N ALA A 192 -5.10 -11.27 23.34
CA ALA A 192 -4.08 -12.01 24.08
C ALA A 192 -2.67 -11.52 23.76
N THR A 193 -2.37 -11.24 22.48
CA THR A 193 -1.08 -10.70 22.05
C THR A 193 -0.80 -9.36 22.74
N ILE A 194 -1.76 -8.43 22.76
CA ILE A 194 -1.63 -7.15 23.44
C ILE A 194 -1.40 -7.35 24.96
N ALA A 195 -2.12 -8.26 25.57
CA ALA A 195 -1.98 -8.54 27.02
C ALA A 195 -0.56 -9.00 27.36
N PHE A 196 0.02 -9.91 26.56
CA PHE A 196 1.39 -10.43 26.77
C PHE A 196 2.48 -9.47 26.36
N GLU A 197 2.26 -8.65 25.32
CA GLU A 197 3.20 -7.62 24.89
C GLU A 197 3.23 -6.38 25.80
N GLY A 198 2.23 -6.22 26.65
CA GLY A 198 2.03 -5.09 27.57
C GLY A 198 1.22 -3.98 26.93
N PRO A 199 -0.06 -3.79 27.30
CA PRO A 199 -0.96 -2.79 26.69
C PRO A 199 -0.41 -1.37 26.69
N SER A 200 0.35 -1.00 27.72
CA SER A 200 0.98 0.33 27.83
C SER A 200 2.13 0.56 26.85
N THR A 201 2.60 -0.47 26.14
CA THR A 201 3.67 -0.37 25.14
C THR A 201 3.18 -0.28 23.71
N ILE A 202 1.87 -0.48 23.48
CA ILE A 202 1.28 -0.55 22.14
C ILE A 202 0.84 0.84 21.69
N ALA A 203 1.40 1.35 20.60
CA ALA A 203 1.07 2.63 19.98
C ALA A 203 -0.12 2.54 19.03
N ALA A 204 -0.18 1.47 18.23
CA ALA A 204 -1.18 1.30 17.19
C ALA A 204 -1.29 -0.16 16.72
N ILE A 205 -2.38 -0.44 16.01
CA ILE A 205 -2.56 -1.63 15.18
C ILE A 205 -2.73 -1.13 13.75
N ILE A 206 -2.01 -1.73 12.79
CA ILE A 206 -2.18 -1.46 11.36
C ILE A 206 -2.80 -2.67 10.67
N LEU A 207 -3.87 -2.42 9.92
CA LEU A 207 -4.65 -3.43 9.21
C LEU A 207 -5.01 -2.94 7.80
N GLU A 208 -5.19 -3.89 6.89
CA GLU A 208 -5.84 -3.66 5.60
C GLU A 208 -7.33 -4.03 5.73
N THR A 209 -8.23 -3.14 5.35
CA THR A 209 -9.68 -3.43 5.37
C THR A 209 -10.02 -4.54 4.37
N VAL A 210 -9.37 -4.52 3.20
CA VAL A 210 -9.45 -5.56 2.18
C VAL A 210 -8.02 -5.97 1.85
N PRO A 211 -7.54 -7.13 2.33
CA PRO A 211 -6.14 -7.54 2.15
C PRO A 211 -5.82 -7.83 0.70
N GLY A 212 -5.03 -7.00 0.05
CA GLY A 212 -4.64 -7.17 -1.36
C GLY A 212 -3.69 -8.35 -1.59
N THR A 213 -2.81 -8.65 -0.64
CA THR A 213 -1.78 -9.70 -0.78
C THR A 213 -2.13 -11.01 -0.07
N ALA A 214 -3.16 -11.01 0.74
CA ALA A 214 -3.56 -12.20 1.51
C ALA A 214 -4.43 -13.19 0.71
N GLY A 215 -4.81 -12.84 -0.50
CA GLY A 215 -5.80 -13.53 -1.32
C GLY A 215 -7.21 -13.06 -0.92
N ILE A 216 -7.80 -12.31 -1.80
CA ILE A 216 -9.19 -11.85 -1.71
C ILE A 216 -10.10 -12.99 -2.17
#